data_bffae6d5f0d824bdc8d9f32b652d395a
#
_entry.id   bffae6d5f0d824bdc8d9f32b652d395a
#
_cell.length_a   1.000
_cell.length_b   1.000
_cell.length_c   1.000
_cell.angle_alpha   90.00
_cell.angle_beta   90.00
_cell.angle_gamma   90.00
#
_symmetry.space_group_name_H-M   'P 1'
#
loop_
_entity.id
_entity.type
_entity.pdbx_description
1 polymer ?
#
loop_
_entity_poly.entity_id
_entity_poly.type
_entity_poly.pdbx_seq_one_letter_code
_entity_poly.pdbx_strand_id
1 'polypeptide(L)'
;MSIYAHSQQTVSIGPGFFTGKDYLDMTDNERRAYATGAINGMLVAPFFGAPADNVNWLKACTLKMSDEDVAAIISKYIGSQESQLNYNLNVVTFNALRNACPKTK
;
A
#
# COMPACT_ATOMS: atom_id res chain seq x y z
N MET A 1 4.53 30.08 -0.64
CA MET A 1 4.72 29.54 -0.22
C MET A 1 4.86 29.14 0.37
N SER A 2 5.08 28.91 0.48
CA SER A 2 5.43 28.25 1.03
C SER A 2 5.17 27.80 1.67
N ILE A 3 5.17 27.66 1.62
CA ILE A 3 5.10 27.08 2.07
C ILE A 3 5.08 26.55 2.71
N TYR A 4 5.13 26.36 2.72
CA TYR A 4 5.35 25.72 3.35
C TYR A 4 5.85 25.47 4.12
N ALA A 5 6.08 25.69 4.27
CA ALA A 5 6.79 25.48 4.85
C ALA A 5 6.93 25.15 5.70
N HIS A 6 6.96 25.01 5.94
CA HIS A 6 7.22 24.66 6.54
C HIS A 6 7.58 23.93 7.12
N SER A 7 7.49 24.04 7.35
CA SER A 7 8.08 23.33 7.88
C SER A 7 8.31 22.44 7.51
N GLN A 8 8.81 22.70 7.50
CA GLN A 8 9.16 21.72 7.02
C GLN A 8 9.76 20.65 7.74
N GLN A 9 9.14 19.79 8.04
CA GLN A 9 9.67 18.66 8.67
C GLN A 9 10.14 17.70 7.67
N THR A 10 11.35 17.19 7.80
CA THR A 10 11.89 16.17 6.94
C THR A 10 11.37 14.83 7.40
N VAL A 11 10.82 14.07 6.50
CA VAL A 11 10.38 12.72 6.80
C VAL A 11 11.44 11.75 6.31
N SER A 12 11.97 10.95 7.22
CA SER A 12 12.94 9.93 6.85
C SER A 12 12.19 8.73 6.28
N ILE A 13 12.55 8.30 5.09
CA ILE A 13 11.83 7.23 4.44
C ILE A 13 12.60 5.92 4.37
N GLY A 14 13.85 5.92 4.61
CA GLY A 14 14.58 4.66 4.63
C GLY A 14 15.49 4.63 5.80
N PRO A 15 15.62 3.59 6.55
CA PRO A 15 14.82 2.38 6.66
C PRO A 15 13.52 2.61 7.40
N GLY A 16 13.09 3.85 7.50
CA GLY A 16 11.96 4.25 8.30
C GLY A 16 10.61 4.09 7.63
N PHE A 17 10.49 3.21 6.64
CA PHE A 17 9.18 2.91 6.08
C PHE A 17 8.27 2.37 7.17
N PHE A 18 6.98 2.65 7.03
CA PHE A 18 5.99 2.05 7.92
C PHE A 18 6.06 0.53 7.84
N THR A 19 5.72 -0.10 8.96
CA THR A 19 5.62 -1.56 9.02
C THR A 19 4.15 -1.97 9.08
N GLY A 20 3.91 -3.28 9.03
CA GLY A 20 2.56 -3.79 9.24
C GLY A 20 1.99 -3.38 10.58
N LYS A 21 2.83 -3.37 11.61
CA LYS A 21 2.39 -2.94 12.93
C LYS A 21 1.95 -1.47 12.92
N ASP A 22 2.72 -0.62 12.24
CA ASP A 22 2.36 0.79 12.14
C ASP A 22 0.99 0.97 11.49
N TYR A 23 0.69 0.14 10.49
CA TYR A 23 -0.60 0.21 9.83
C TYR A 23 -1.74 -0.08 10.80
N LEU A 24 -1.57 -1.07 11.68
CA LEU A 24 -2.61 -1.40 12.63
C LEU A 24 -2.84 -0.27 13.64
N ASP A 25 -1.86 0.59 13.85
CA ASP A 25 -1.98 1.75 14.74
C ASP A 25 -2.61 2.95 14.05
N MET A 26 -2.84 2.89 12.75
CA MET A 26 -3.46 3.99 12.00
C MET A 26 -4.97 4.06 12.27
N THR A 27 -5.52 5.26 12.14
CA THR A 27 -6.98 5.44 12.14
C THR A 27 -7.54 4.89 10.84
N ASP A 28 -8.86 4.71 10.79
CA ASP A 28 -9.51 4.25 9.57
C ASP A 28 -9.24 5.18 8.39
N ASN A 29 -9.29 6.48 8.63
CA ASN A 29 -9.02 7.46 7.56
C ASN A 29 -7.58 7.35 7.07
N GLU A 30 -6.65 7.16 7.99
CA GLU A 30 -5.24 7.02 7.62
C GLU A 30 -5.01 5.75 6.81
N ARG A 31 -5.65 4.66 7.19
CA ARG A 31 -5.54 3.40 6.45
C ARG A 31 -6.08 3.55 5.03
N ARG A 32 -7.22 4.21 4.87
CA ARG A 32 -7.80 4.42 3.55
C ARG A 32 -6.92 5.32 2.70
N ALA A 33 -6.38 6.38 3.29
CA ALA A 33 -5.48 7.27 2.58
C ALA A 33 -4.22 6.54 2.15
N TYR A 34 -3.66 5.72 3.05
CA TYR A 34 -2.50 4.93 2.71
C TYR A 34 -2.81 3.97 1.57
N ALA A 35 -3.94 3.27 1.66
CA ALA A 35 -4.32 2.29 0.65
C ALA A 35 -4.45 2.93 -0.73
N THR A 36 -5.10 4.09 -0.79
CA THR A 36 -5.25 4.81 -2.06
C THR A 36 -3.90 5.18 -2.64
N GLY A 37 -3.02 5.74 -1.81
CA GLY A 37 -1.70 6.14 -2.28
C GLY A 37 -0.85 4.96 -2.71
N ALA A 38 -0.94 3.86 -1.99
CA ALA A 38 -0.16 2.67 -2.30
C ALA A 38 -0.57 2.09 -3.65
N ILE A 39 -1.88 1.98 -3.91
CA ILE A 39 -2.37 1.46 -5.19
C ILE A 39 -1.92 2.39 -6.32
N ASN A 40 -2.14 3.69 -6.16
CA ASN A 40 -1.75 4.64 -7.19
C ASN A 40 -0.25 4.59 -7.46
N GLY A 41 0.54 4.44 -6.41
CA GLY A 41 1.99 4.34 -6.57
C GLY A 41 2.40 3.08 -7.31
N MET A 42 1.77 1.95 -7.01
CA MET A 42 2.08 0.70 -7.68
C MET A 42 1.70 0.73 -9.16
N LEU A 43 0.59 1.39 -9.48
CA LEU A 43 0.10 1.40 -10.87
C LEU A 43 0.96 2.26 -11.79
N VAL A 44 1.80 3.13 -11.27
CA VAL A 44 2.72 3.89 -12.10
C VAL A 44 4.09 3.23 -12.24
N ALA A 45 4.25 2.03 -11.69
CA ALA A 45 5.54 1.33 -11.79
C ALA A 45 6.07 1.19 -13.22
N PRO A 46 5.22 0.98 -14.26
CA PRO A 46 5.74 0.92 -15.62
C PRO A 46 6.47 2.18 -16.06
N PHE A 47 6.13 3.34 -15.50
CA PHE A 47 6.84 4.58 -15.82
C PHE A 47 8.27 4.57 -15.30
N PHE A 48 8.57 3.65 -14.40
CA PHE A 48 9.91 3.48 -13.86
C PHE A 48 10.57 2.21 -14.37
N GLY A 49 10.02 1.63 -15.43
CA GLY A 49 10.66 0.52 -16.10
C GLY A 49 10.10 -0.86 -15.82
N ALA A 50 9.10 -0.98 -14.95
CA ALA A 50 8.49 -2.28 -14.70
C ALA A 50 7.66 -2.71 -15.91
N PRO A 51 7.68 -4.00 -16.28
CA PRO A 51 6.79 -4.47 -17.34
C PRO A 51 5.33 -4.25 -16.97
N ALA A 52 4.52 -3.83 -17.95
CA ALA A 52 3.10 -3.57 -17.71
C ALA A 52 2.39 -4.80 -17.13
N ASP A 53 2.79 -5.99 -17.53
CA ASP A 53 2.15 -7.21 -17.04
C ASP A 53 2.27 -7.36 -15.54
N ASN A 54 3.30 -6.77 -14.95
CA ASN A 54 3.51 -6.86 -13.52
C ASN A 54 2.46 -6.09 -12.71
N VAL A 55 1.73 -5.17 -13.35
CA VAL A 55 0.71 -4.38 -12.65
C VAL A 55 -0.68 -4.56 -13.23
N ASN A 56 -0.81 -5.23 -14.38
CA ASN A 56 -2.13 -5.42 -14.99
C ASN A 56 -3.07 -6.21 -14.09
N TRP A 57 -2.55 -7.21 -13.37
CA TRP A 57 -3.36 -7.98 -12.44
C TRP A 57 -3.90 -7.10 -11.33
N LEU A 58 -3.08 -6.18 -10.86
CA LEU A 58 -3.46 -5.27 -9.77
C LEU A 58 -4.53 -4.31 -10.26
N LYS A 59 -4.33 -3.74 -11.43
CA LYS A 59 -5.31 -2.82 -12.01
C LYS A 59 -6.64 -3.50 -12.18
N ALA A 60 -6.64 -4.71 -12.74
CA ALA A 60 -7.89 -5.45 -12.96
C ALA A 60 -8.59 -5.77 -11.65
N CYS A 61 -7.81 -6.19 -10.65
CA CYS A 61 -8.38 -6.59 -9.37
C CYS A 61 -8.97 -5.41 -8.60
N THR A 62 -8.30 -4.27 -8.63
CA THR A 62 -8.72 -3.12 -7.82
C THR A 62 -9.70 -2.20 -8.53
N LEU A 63 -10.01 -2.47 -9.79
CA LEU A 63 -10.83 -1.58 -10.60
C LEU A 63 -12.19 -1.27 -9.96
N LYS A 64 -12.78 -2.24 -9.27
CA LYS A 64 -14.10 -2.08 -8.66
C LYS A 64 -14.02 -1.98 -7.14
N MET A 65 -12.85 -1.80 -6.60
CA MET A 65 -12.69 -1.70 -5.15
C MET A 65 -12.71 -0.25 -4.70
N SER A 66 -13.27 -0.03 -3.51
CA SER A 66 -13.15 1.24 -2.83
C SER A 66 -11.86 1.26 -2.02
N ASP A 67 -11.50 2.45 -1.53
CA ASP A 67 -10.38 2.57 -0.60
C ASP A 67 -10.62 1.75 0.66
N GLU A 68 -11.87 1.65 1.10
CA GLU A 68 -12.21 0.82 2.25
C GLU A 68 -11.95 -0.65 1.98
N ASP A 69 -12.29 -1.11 0.77
CA ASP A 69 -12.05 -2.50 0.40
C ASP A 69 -10.57 -2.85 0.46
N VAL A 70 -9.74 -1.98 -0.10
CA VAL A 70 -8.29 -2.22 -0.11
C VAL A 70 -7.74 -2.18 1.30
N ALA A 71 -8.15 -1.20 2.10
CA ALA A 71 -7.71 -1.10 3.49
C ALA A 71 -8.08 -2.34 4.28
N ALA A 72 -9.29 -2.87 4.06
CA ALA A 72 -9.74 -4.07 4.74
C ALA A 72 -8.91 -5.30 4.34
N ILE A 73 -8.55 -5.40 3.08
CA ILE A 73 -7.70 -6.50 2.59
C ILE A 73 -6.36 -6.47 3.31
N ILE A 74 -5.76 -5.30 3.44
CA ILE A 74 -4.47 -5.18 4.11
C ILE A 74 -4.60 -5.55 5.60
N SER A 75 -5.62 -5.02 6.26
CA SER A 75 -5.86 -5.31 7.68
C SER A 75 -6.05 -6.80 7.93
N LYS A 76 -6.86 -7.43 7.08
CA LYS A 76 -7.14 -8.86 7.24
C LYS A 76 -5.89 -9.70 7.02
N TYR A 77 -5.10 -9.32 6.03
CA TYR A 77 -3.89 -10.08 5.73
C TYR A 77 -2.90 -10.01 6.90
N ILE A 78 -2.70 -8.82 7.47
CA ILE A 78 -1.81 -8.67 8.61
C ILE A 78 -2.34 -9.50 9.79
N GLY A 79 -3.65 -9.48 10.00
CA GLY A 79 -4.25 -10.25 11.09
C GLY A 79 -4.09 -11.74 10.95
N SER A 80 -3.96 -12.25 9.73
CA SER A 80 -3.82 -13.67 9.47
C SER A 80 -2.36 -14.12 9.34
N GLN A 81 -1.42 -13.17 9.22
CA GLN A 81 -0.01 -13.47 8.99
C GLN A 81 0.84 -12.66 9.95
N GLU A 82 1.03 -13.18 11.14
CA GLU A 82 1.72 -12.46 12.20
C GLU A 82 3.09 -11.94 11.79
N SER A 83 3.80 -12.69 10.95
CA SER A 83 5.12 -12.28 10.50
C SER A 83 5.09 -10.94 9.75
N GLN A 84 3.94 -10.56 9.20
CA GLN A 84 3.83 -9.32 8.44
C GLN A 84 3.88 -8.08 9.32
N LEU A 85 3.75 -8.23 10.64
CA LEU A 85 3.81 -7.08 11.55
C LEU A 85 5.16 -6.36 11.46
N ASN A 86 6.21 -7.09 11.17
CA ASN A 86 7.56 -6.53 11.18
C ASN A 86 8.11 -6.22 9.79
N TYR A 87 7.34 -6.50 8.75
CA TYR A 87 7.78 -6.22 7.39
C TYR A 87 7.39 -4.81 7.00
N ASN A 88 8.12 -4.25 6.04
CA ASN A 88 7.80 -2.94 5.50
C ASN A 88 6.40 -2.97 4.91
N LEU A 89 5.63 -1.92 5.17
CA LEU A 89 4.22 -1.88 4.81
C LEU A 89 4.00 -1.97 3.30
N ASN A 90 4.91 -1.42 2.50
CA ASN A 90 4.78 -1.53 1.05
C ASN A 90 4.84 -2.98 0.59
N VAL A 91 5.70 -3.79 1.22
CA VAL A 91 5.79 -5.22 0.91
C VAL A 91 4.55 -5.94 1.41
N VAL A 92 4.11 -5.61 2.62
CA VAL A 92 2.88 -6.19 3.20
C VAL A 92 1.69 -5.93 2.29
N THR A 93 1.59 -4.70 1.78
CA THR A 93 0.50 -4.31 0.89
C THR A 93 0.52 -5.13 -0.39
N PHE A 94 1.70 -5.28 -0.99
CA PHE A 94 1.83 -6.10 -2.19
C PHE A 94 1.40 -7.53 -1.92
N ASN A 95 1.90 -8.10 -0.81
CA ASN A 95 1.57 -9.48 -0.46
C ASN A 95 0.07 -9.65 -0.21
N ALA A 96 -0.55 -8.70 0.48
CA ALA A 96 -1.97 -8.75 0.77
C ALA A 96 -2.79 -8.75 -0.52
N LEU A 97 -2.43 -7.89 -1.44
CA LEU A 97 -3.16 -7.78 -2.71
C LEU A 97 -2.92 -9.02 -3.58
N ARG A 98 -1.70 -9.53 -3.62
CA ARG A 98 -1.44 -10.78 -4.36
C ARG A 98 -2.24 -11.94 -3.79
N ASN A 99 -2.37 -11.97 -2.47
CA ASN A 99 -3.15 -13.02 -1.81
C ASN A 99 -4.65 -12.89 -2.11
N ALA A 100 -5.15 -11.67 -2.17
CA ALA A 100 -6.58 -11.43 -2.37
C ALA A 100 -7.00 -11.46 -3.84
N CYS A 101 -6.11 -11.08 -4.73
CA CYS A 101 -6.45 -10.95 -6.14
C CYS A 101 -6.23 -12.26 -6.88
N PRO A 102 -7.19 -12.70 -7.71
CA PRO A 102 -7.00 -13.91 -8.50
C PRO A 102 -5.82 -13.74 -9.44
N LYS A 103 -5.10 -14.80 -9.66
CA LYS A 103 -4.03 -14.78 -10.63
C LYS A 103 -4.62 -14.75 -12.02
N THR A 104 -4.12 -13.84 -12.84
CA THR A 104 -4.51 -13.82 -14.24
C THR A 104 -3.72 -14.88 -14.99
N LYS A 105 -4.31 -15.36 -16.03
CA LYS A 105 -3.66 -16.35 -16.86
C LYS A 105 -3.03 -15.70 -18.07
#